data_f51f6735cb5bd55064a0574919b61300
#
_entry.id   f51f6735cb5bd55064a0574919b61300
#
_cell.length_a   1.000
_cell.length_b   1.000
_cell.length_c   1.000
_cell.angle_alpha   90.00
_cell.angle_beta   90.00
_cell.angle_gamma   90.00
#
_symmetry.space_group_name_H-M   'P 1'
#
loop_
_entity.id
_entity.type
_entity.pdbx_description
1 polymer ?
#
loop_
_entity_poly.entity_id
_entity_poly.type
_entity_poly.pdbx_seq_one_letter_code
_entity_poly.pdbx_strand_id
1 'polypeptide(L)'
;MKRILVTGSLGYLGSVLTDFLIKKGFEVVGYDTGFFKEAILFPPSPTETYLLDARSISENYIEKFDAVIHLAGISNDPVGKLDAALIYDPTRTYSLNIAKICKKLGVKFIFASSCSIYGLGDDELLTESSTTHPQTFYSLNKLQIENDLQAISDNSFSPIALRFATVFGPSPRIRYDVVINMLTGMAVSNQKIVLNSNGLAWRPNLHILDACEAISCAIELEHKSGELLILNVGSDNNNLQVIDIANLILKILPNCRLKFLNDNPLLDKEGLIRDRKVKNGGDTRTYKVSFQKIKSVMPDFNCKWDVERGIIDMVEVFNSIPLSSQLFKSRGFYRLQQLEFLHANGHISDELFWINPEE
;
A
#
# COMPACT_ATOMS: atom_id res chain seq x y z
N MET A 1 -21.39 -1.70 -19.04
CA MET A 1 -20.03 -1.38 -18.54
C MET A 1 -20.21 -1.01 -17.08
N LYS A 2 -19.45 -1.64 -16.15
CA LYS A 2 -19.55 -1.30 -14.72
C LYS A 2 -18.87 0.04 -14.45
N ARG A 3 -19.48 0.85 -13.60
CA ARG A 3 -18.99 2.15 -13.18
C ARG A 3 -18.39 2.06 -11.79
N ILE A 4 -17.13 2.42 -11.64
CA ILE A 4 -16.31 2.17 -10.45
C ILE A 4 -15.86 3.50 -9.83
N LEU A 5 -16.13 3.70 -8.53
CA LEU A 5 -15.55 4.80 -7.75
C LEU A 5 -14.27 4.31 -7.06
N VAL A 6 -13.16 5.01 -7.28
CA VAL A 6 -11.88 4.74 -6.61
C VAL A 6 -11.57 5.89 -5.66
N THR A 7 -11.70 5.69 -4.36
CA THR A 7 -11.24 6.67 -3.37
C THR A 7 -9.74 6.51 -3.15
N GLY A 8 -9.00 7.60 -2.99
CA GLY A 8 -7.54 7.58 -2.96
C GLY A 8 -6.91 7.40 -4.36
N SER A 9 -7.62 7.84 -5.40
CA SER A 9 -7.25 7.67 -6.82
C SER A 9 -5.96 8.37 -7.22
N LEU A 10 -5.58 9.45 -6.54
CA LEU A 10 -4.31 10.16 -6.75
C LEU A 10 -3.18 9.67 -5.85
N GLY A 11 -3.38 8.54 -5.14
CA GLY A 11 -2.36 7.87 -4.36
C GLY A 11 -1.43 6.98 -5.20
N TYR A 12 -0.52 6.27 -4.53
CA TYR A 12 0.45 5.35 -5.15
C TYR A 12 -0.23 4.22 -5.93
N LEU A 13 -1.09 3.44 -5.28
CA LEU A 13 -1.85 2.37 -5.93
C LEU A 13 -2.98 2.94 -6.81
N GLY A 14 -3.68 3.97 -6.34
CA GLY A 14 -4.83 4.53 -7.02
C GLY A 14 -4.52 5.04 -8.42
N SER A 15 -3.39 5.74 -8.62
CA SER A 15 -3.00 6.28 -9.93
C SER A 15 -2.65 5.21 -10.97
N VAL A 16 -2.24 4.01 -10.55
CA VAL A 16 -2.03 2.87 -11.44
C VAL A 16 -3.34 2.11 -11.66
N LEU A 17 -4.13 1.93 -10.59
CA LEU A 17 -5.39 1.20 -10.63
C LEU A 17 -6.41 1.85 -11.57
N THR A 18 -6.55 3.16 -11.54
CA THR A 18 -7.51 3.88 -12.39
C THR A 18 -7.23 3.64 -13.87
N ASP A 19 -5.98 3.79 -14.30
CA ASP A 19 -5.55 3.48 -15.67
C ASP A 19 -5.75 2.00 -16.01
N PHE A 20 -5.39 1.10 -15.09
CA PHE A 20 -5.54 -0.34 -15.26
C PHE A 20 -7.00 -0.74 -15.47
N LEU A 21 -7.92 -0.23 -14.66
CA LEU A 21 -9.34 -0.54 -14.77
C LEU A 21 -9.98 0.05 -16.04
N ILE A 22 -9.58 1.26 -16.45
CA ILE A 22 -10.02 1.84 -17.74
C ILE A 22 -9.60 0.95 -18.90
N LYS A 23 -8.35 0.46 -18.91
CA LYS A 23 -7.85 -0.48 -19.93
C LYS A 23 -8.58 -1.85 -19.92
N LYS A 24 -9.11 -2.23 -18.76
CA LYS A 24 -9.96 -3.42 -18.61
C LYS A 24 -11.43 -3.19 -19.06
N GLY A 25 -11.79 -1.97 -19.44
CA GLY A 25 -13.13 -1.63 -19.95
C GLY A 25 -14.13 -1.19 -18.87
N PHE A 26 -13.66 -0.79 -17.69
CA PHE A 26 -14.50 -0.16 -16.68
C PHE A 26 -14.62 1.35 -16.92
N GLU A 27 -15.75 1.94 -16.55
CA GLU A 27 -15.86 3.39 -16.36
C GLU A 27 -15.39 3.73 -14.96
N VAL A 28 -14.33 4.57 -14.85
CA VAL A 28 -13.67 4.84 -13.57
C VAL A 28 -13.73 6.31 -13.24
N VAL A 29 -14.15 6.62 -12.01
CA VAL A 29 -14.11 7.97 -11.44
C VAL A 29 -13.31 7.92 -10.16
N GLY A 30 -12.39 8.88 -10.02
CA GLY A 30 -11.57 9.07 -8.84
C GLY A 30 -12.23 9.96 -7.79
N TYR A 31 -11.81 9.78 -6.52
CA TYR A 31 -12.15 10.66 -5.40
C TYR A 31 -10.94 10.77 -4.47
N ASP A 32 -10.37 11.97 -4.32
CA ASP A 32 -9.11 12.16 -3.59
C ASP A 32 -8.98 13.59 -3.04
N THR A 33 -8.33 13.75 -1.90
CA THR A 33 -8.00 15.06 -1.33
C THR A 33 -6.92 15.81 -2.09
N GLY A 34 -6.10 15.11 -2.88
CA GLY A 34 -5.01 15.70 -3.66
C GLY A 34 -3.76 16.09 -2.87
N PHE A 35 -3.56 15.64 -1.63
CA PHE A 35 -2.36 15.97 -0.83
C PHE A 35 -1.04 15.66 -1.55
N PHE A 36 -1.06 14.70 -2.45
CA PHE A 36 0.12 14.23 -3.19
C PHE A 36 0.03 14.51 -4.70
N LYS A 37 -0.89 15.39 -5.13
CA LYS A 37 -1.16 15.64 -6.55
C LYS A 37 0.06 16.13 -7.34
N GLU A 38 0.99 16.82 -6.67
CA GLU A 38 2.20 17.37 -7.28
C GLU A 38 3.38 16.40 -7.36
N ALA A 39 3.33 15.30 -6.60
CA ALA A 39 4.39 14.29 -6.58
C ALA A 39 4.28 13.37 -7.79
N ILE A 40 4.66 13.84 -8.97
CA ILE A 40 4.55 13.12 -10.24
C ILE A 40 5.95 12.69 -10.69
N LEU A 41 6.15 11.37 -10.80
CA LEU A 41 7.38 10.77 -11.33
C LEU A 41 7.36 10.75 -12.87
N PHE A 42 6.21 10.38 -13.43
CA PHE A 42 5.88 10.44 -14.85
C PHE A 42 4.37 10.72 -15.02
N PRO A 43 3.92 11.27 -16.16
CA PRO A 43 2.53 11.67 -16.34
C PRO A 43 1.56 10.52 -16.10
N PRO A 44 0.55 10.66 -15.20
CA PRO A 44 -0.51 9.70 -15.05
C PRO A 44 -1.48 9.75 -16.24
N SER A 45 -2.19 8.66 -16.51
CA SER A 45 -3.32 8.68 -17.43
C SER A 45 -4.43 9.58 -16.90
N PRO A 46 -5.06 10.41 -17.76
CA PRO A 46 -6.18 11.24 -17.34
C PRO A 46 -7.34 10.40 -16.80
N THR A 47 -7.82 10.75 -15.62
CA THR A 47 -8.99 10.12 -15.00
C THR A 47 -9.86 11.23 -14.39
N GLU A 48 -11.16 11.21 -14.68
CA GLU A 48 -12.11 12.09 -13.99
C GLU A 48 -11.96 11.88 -12.48
N THR A 49 -11.70 12.94 -11.73
CA THR A 49 -11.46 12.84 -10.28
C THR A 49 -12.13 14.01 -9.55
N TYR A 50 -12.95 13.68 -8.56
CA TYR A 50 -13.45 14.65 -7.59
C TYR A 50 -12.33 14.95 -6.58
N LEU A 51 -11.85 16.21 -6.57
CA LEU A 51 -10.86 16.69 -5.60
C LEU A 51 -11.56 17.09 -4.30
N LEU A 52 -11.97 16.09 -3.53
CA LEU A 52 -12.77 16.23 -2.32
C LEU A 52 -12.26 15.30 -1.22
N ASP A 53 -12.60 15.62 0.03
CA ASP A 53 -12.25 14.83 1.19
C ASP A 53 -13.20 13.63 1.36
N ALA A 54 -12.67 12.44 1.60
CA ALA A 54 -13.46 11.23 1.82
C ALA A 54 -14.41 11.32 3.03
N ARG A 55 -14.13 12.24 3.97
CA ARG A 55 -15.03 12.56 5.11
C ARG A 55 -16.34 13.22 4.67
N SER A 56 -16.37 13.86 3.50
CA SER A 56 -17.54 14.54 2.95
C SER A 56 -18.35 13.72 1.94
N ILE A 57 -17.94 12.49 1.68
CA ILE A 57 -18.62 11.65 0.69
C ILE A 57 -20.05 11.33 1.13
N SER A 58 -21.01 11.49 0.22
CA SER A 58 -22.44 11.31 0.47
C SER A 58 -23.06 10.31 -0.50
N GLU A 59 -24.32 9.95 -0.28
CA GLU A 59 -25.07 9.03 -1.12
C GLU A 59 -25.08 9.47 -2.60
N ASN A 60 -25.22 10.75 -2.88
CA ASN A 60 -25.25 11.31 -4.23
C ASN A 60 -23.99 11.05 -5.06
N TYR A 61 -22.83 10.84 -4.38
CA TYR A 61 -21.60 10.47 -5.05
C TYR A 61 -21.50 8.97 -5.31
N ILE A 62 -22.17 8.13 -4.50
CA ILE A 62 -22.03 6.67 -4.55
C ILE A 62 -23.14 6.01 -5.37
N GLU A 63 -24.35 6.56 -5.39
CA GLU A 63 -25.54 5.94 -6.02
C GLU A 63 -25.39 5.59 -7.52
N LYS A 64 -24.42 6.22 -8.20
CA LYS A 64 -24.18 6.05 -9.65
C LYS A 64 -23.17 4.95 -9.97
N PHE A 65 -22.62 4.27 -8.96
CA PHE A 65 -21.55 3.30 -9.13
C PHE A 65 -22.02 1.88 -8.80
N ASP A 66 -21.44 0.91 -9.50
CA ASP A 66 -21.63 -0.52 -9.24
C ASP A 66 -20.71 -1.02 -8.10
N ALA A 67 -19.55 -0.38 -7.94
CA ALA A 67 -18.62 -0.70 -6.86
C ALA A 67 -17.81 0.52 -6.41
N VAL A 68 -17.46 0.52 -5.12
CA VAL A 68 -16.50 1.44 -4.50
C VAL A 68 -15.24 0.66 -4.13
N ILE A 69 -14.10 1.10 -4.68
CA ILE A 69 -12.77 0.63 -4.29
C ILE A 69 -12.21 1.64 -3.29
N HIS A 70 -12.17 1.26 -2.02
CA HIS A 70 -11.77 2.16 -0.95
C HIS A 70 -10.28 2.03 -0.64
N LEU A 71 -9.46 2.90 -1.29
CA LEU A 71 -8.02 3.02 -1.05
C LEU A 71 -7.67 4.24 -0.18
N ALA A 72 -8.61 5.21 -0.03
CA ALA A 72 -8.35 6.43 0.72
C ALA A 72 -7.91 6.11 2.15
N GLY A 73 -6.84 6.74 2.59
CA GLY A 73 -6.27 6.59 3.92
C GLY A 73 -4.79 6.93 3.92
N ILE A 74 -4.32 7.43 5.06
CA ILE A 74 -2.90 7.67 5.24
C ILE A 74 -2.23 6.35 5.58
N SER A 75 -1.40 5.87 4.65
CA SER A 75 -0.83 4.52 4.69
C SER A 75 0.63 4.55 5.10
N ASN A 76 0.97 5.24 6.16
CA ASN A 76 2.34 5.29 6.66
C ASN A 76 2.42 5.15 8.18
N ASP A 77 3.43 4.39 8.62
CA ASP A 77 3.94 4.36 9.97
C ASP A 77 5.23 5.19 9.97
N PRO A 78 5.60 5.79 10.94
CA PRO A 78 5.08 6.56 12.02
C PRO A 78 4.82 8.00 11.58
N VAL A 79 3.88 8.62 12.19
CA VAL A 79 3.43 9.96 11.89
C VAL A 79 4.29 11.02 12.60
N GLY A 80 5.56 10.85 12.72
CA GLY A 80 6.48 11.85 13.23
C GLY A 80 5.96 12.75 14.35
N LYS A 81 5.70 14.02 14.03
CA LYS A 81 5.15 15.02 14.94
C LYS A 81 3.62 15.14 14.94
N LEU A 82 2.94 14.48 13.99
CA LEU A 82 1.49 14.51 13.88
C LEU A 82 0.88 13.49 14.85
N ASP A 83 -0.25 13.84 15.46
CA ASP A 83 -0.97 12.94 16.37
C ASP A 83 -1.60 11.77 15.57
N ALA A 84 -1.26 10.54 15.97
CA ALA A 84 -1.75 9.34 15.32
C ALA A 84 -3.29 9.22 15.41
N ALA A 85 -3.92 9.67 16.51
CA ALA A 85 -5.37 9.65 16.66
C ALA A 85 -6.05 10.59 15.67
N LEU A 86 -5.50 11.79 15.45
CA LEU A 86 -6.04 12.76 14.48
C LEU A 86 -6.01 12.25 13.04
N ILE A 87 -5.19 11.25 12.74
CA ILE A 87 -5.04 10.69 11.40
C ILE A 87 -5.87 9.41 11.22
N TYR A 88 -5.79 8.49 12.18
CA TYR A 88 -6.35 7.16 12.01
C TYR A 88 -7.80 7.04 12.47
N ASP A 89 -8.24 7.79 13.47
CA ASP A 89 -9.63 7.79 13.90
C ASP A 89 -10.58 8.32 12.82
N PRO A 90 -10.28 9.45 12.14
CA PRO A 90 -11.07 9.85 10.97
C PRO A 90 -11.06 8.80 9.85
N THR A 91 -9.92 8.15 9.59
CA THR A 91 -9.83 7.09 8.57
C THR A 91 -10.80 5.95 8.84
N ARG A 92 -10.89 5.47 10.07
CA ARG A 92 -11.86 4.46 10.49
C ARG A 92 -13.28 4.95 10.30
N THR A 93 -13.58 6.18 10.75
CA THR A 93 -14.92 6.76 10.72
C THR A 93 -15.45 6.90 9.30
N TYR A 94 -14.69 7.53 8.39
CA TYR A 94 -15.18 7.71 7.02
C TYR A 94 -15.21 6.40 6.22
N SER A 95 -14.29 5.45 6.49
CA SER A 95 -14.34 4.13 5.86
C SER A 95 -15.64 3.40 6.19
N LEU A 96 -16.03 3.42 7.47
CA LEU A 96 -17.28 2.81 7.93
C LEU A 96 -18.51 3.54 7.36
N ASN A 97 -18.48 4.89 7.29
CA ASN A 97 -19.57 5.68 6.73
C ASN A 97 -19.78 5.37 5.24
N ILE A 98 -18.70 5.31 4.45
CA ILE A 98 -18.76 4.93 3.02
C ILE A 98 -19.33 3.51 2.86
N ALA A 99 -18.86 2.56 3.69
CA ALA A 99 -19.38 1.19 3.65
C ALA A 99 -20.88 1.12 3.99
N LYS A 100 -21.37 1.90 4.97
CA LYS A 100 -22.80 2.00 5.31
C LYS A 100 -23.63 2.58 4.16
N ILE A 101 -23.10 3.59 3.47
CA ILE A 101 -23.76 4.15 2.27
C ILE A 101 -23.82 3.07 1.18
N CYS A 102 -22.73 2.36 0.92
CA CYS A 102 -22.69 1.25 -0.06
C CYS A 102 -23.72 0.17 0.30
N LYS A 103 -23.81 -0.22 1.58
CA LYS A 103 -24.83 -1.16 2.08
C LYS A 103 -26.26 -0.67 1.77
N LYS A 104 -26.56 0.58 2.10
CA LYS A 104 -27.88 1.18 1.87
C LYS A 104 -28.27 1.19 0.39
N LEU A 105 -27.30 1.44 -0.50
CA LEU A 105 -27.52 1.58 -1.94
C LEU A 105 -27.33 0.25 -2.72
N GLY A 106 -26.94 -0.83 -2.05
CA GLY A 106 -26.64 -2.10 -2.71
C GLY A 106 -25.38 -2.06 -3.59
N VAL A 107 -24.47 -1.13 -3.32
CA VAL A 107 -23.20 -0.96 -4.05
C VAL A 107 -22.14 -1.86 -3.45
N LYS A 108 -21.37 -2.56 -4.29
CA LYS A 108 -20.26 -3.41 -3.84
C LYS A 108 -19.18 -2.57 -3.16
N PHE A 109 -18.65 -3.02 -2.03
CA PHE A 109 -17.57 -2.34 -1.30
C PHE A 109 -16.33 -3.23 -1.18
N ILE A 110 -15.20 -2.75 -1.72
CA ILE A 110 -13.90 -3.42 -1.65
C ILE A 110 -12.93 -2.53 -0.89
N PHE A 111 -12.43 -3.05 0.22
CA PHE A 111 -11.53 -2.34 1.13
C PHE A 111 -10.08 -2.79 0.96
N ALA A 112 -9.17 -1.82 0.78
CA ALA A 112 -7.74 -2.07 0.81
C ALA A 112 -7.24 -2.21 2.25
N SER A 113 -7.18 -3.44 2.73
CA SER A 113 -6.54 -3.81 4.00
C SER A 113 -5.05 -4.14 3.77
N SER A 114 -4.36 -4.70 4.76
CA SER A 114 -2.91 -4.92 4.72
C SER A 114 -2.49 -6.15 5.53
N CYS A 115 -1.55 -6.93 5.01
CA CYS A 115 -0.88 -7.97 5.78
C CYS A 115 -0.08 -7.45 6.98
N SER A 116 0.16 -6.13 7.09
CA SER A 116 0.82 -5.55 8.26
C SER A 116 0.09 -5.76 9.58
N ILE A 117 -1.19 -6.14 9.55
CA ILE A 117 -1.99 -6.51 10.73
C ILE A 117 -1.43 -7.73 11.46
N TYR A 118 -0.71 -8.62 10.75
CA TYR A 118 -0.06 -9.78 11.37
C TYR A 118 1.11 -9.37 12.27
N GLY A 119 1.86 -8.32 11.93
CA GLY A 119 2.89 -7.67 12.73
C GLY A 119 4.09 -8.55 13.03
N LEU A 120 3.92 -9.50 13.94
CA LEU A 120 4.92 -10.49 14.32
C LEU A 120 4.38 -11.87 13.98
N GLY A 121 5.17 -12.66 13.29
CA GLY A 121 4.89 -14.06 13.01
C GLY A 121 6.10 -14.91 13.39
N ASP A 122 5.81 -16.13 13.82
CA ASP A 122 6.82 -17.18 13.96
C ASP A 122 7.28 -17.66 12.57
N ASP A 123 7.98 -18.77 12.49
CA ASP A 123 8.47 -19.33 11.23
C ASP A 123 7.36 -19.85 10.29
N GLU A 124 6.13 -19.95 10.75
CA GLU A 124 4.97 -20.43 9.99
C GLU A 124 4.39 -19.36 9.04
N LEU A 125 3.73 -19.83 7.98
CA LEU A 125 2.97 -18.98 7.07
C LEU A 125 1.65 -18.57 7.71
N LEU A 126 1.42 -17.26 7.88
CA LEU A 126 0.19 -16.72 8.44
C LEU A 126 -0.93 -16.71 7.39
N THR A 127 -2.11 -17.17 7.81
CA THR A 127 -3.33 -17.23 6.98
C THR A 127 -4.35 -16.21 7.47
N GLU A 128 -5.47 -16.08 6.77
CA GLU A 128 -6.57 -15.19 7.18
C GLU A 128 -7.21 -15.57 8.52
N SER A 129 -7.03 -16.81 8.96
CA SER A 129 -7.50 -17.30 10.28
C SER A 129 -6.44 -17.18 11.39
N SER A 130 -5.22 -16.80 11.06
CA SER A 130 -4.15 -16.62 12.05
C SER A 130 -4.41 -15.42 12.95
N THR A 131 -3.95 -15.50 14.21
CA THR A 131 -4.02 -14.39 15.16
C THR A 131 -3.27 -13.17 14.62
N THR A 132 -3.85 -12.00 14.77
CA THR A 132 -3.29 -10.72 14.33
C THR A 132 -2.59 -10.03 15.50
N HIS A 133 -1.42 -9.43 15.24
CA HIS A 133 -0.60 -8.71 16.22
C HIS A 133 -0.15 -7.36 15.65
N PRO A 134 -1.07 -6.40 15.42
CA PRO A 134 -0.73 -5.11 14.82
C PRO A 134 0.28 -4.37 15.69
N GLN A 135 1.40 -3.93 15.09
CA GLN A 135 2.51 -3.28 15.78
C GLN A 135 2.52 -1.75 15.61
N THR A 136 1.62 -1.22 14.78
CA THR A 136 1.58 0.20 14.43
C THR A 136 0.14 0.70 14.42
N PHE A 137 -0.04 2.01 14.57
CA PHE A 137 -1.37 2.63 14.47
C PHE A 137 -2.04 2.35 13.12
N TYR A 138 -1.27 2.35 12.04
CA TYR A 138 -1.77 1.99 10.72
C TYR A 138 -2.33 0.57 10.69
N SER A 139 -1.57 -0.41 11.15
CA SER A 139 -2.02 -1.81 11.13
C SER A 139 -3.20 -2.06 12.08
N LEU A 140 -3.21 -1.41 13.24
CA LEU A 140 -4.34 -1.44 14.17
C LEU A 140 -5.60 -0.84 13.53
N ASN A 141 -5.47 0.32 12.86
CA ASN A 141 -6.58 0.98 12.18
C ASN A 141 -7.18 0.07 11.08
N LYS A 142 -6.33 -0.58 10.27
CA LYS A 142 -6.81 -1.55 9.26
C LYS A 142 -7.61 -2.69 9.87
N LEU A 143 -7.13 -3.27 10.97
CA LEU A 143 -7.83 -4.33 11.69
C LEU A 143 -9.17 -3.85 12.27
N GLN A 144 -9.20 -2.65 12.85
CA GLN A 144 -10.42 -2.07 13.38
C GLN A 144 -11.48 -1.85 12.28
N ILE A 145 -11.07 -1.39 11.09
CA ILE A 145 -11.98 -1.25 9.94
C ILE A 145 -12.52 -2.62 9.48
N GLU A 146 -11.68 -3.66 9.42
CA GLU A 146 -12.15 -5.02 9.12
C GLU A 146 -13.21 -5.49 10.12
N ASN A 147 -12.99 -5.27 11.43
CA ASN A 147 -13.96 -5.62 12.46
C ASN A 147 -15.27 -4.84 12.32
N ASP A 148 -15.20 -3.55 12.00
CA ASP A 148 -16.38 -2.72 11.77
C ASP A 148 -17.16 -3.17 10.51
N LEU A 149 -16.45 -3.55 9.44
CA LEU A 149 -17.06 -4.11 8.22
C LEU A 149 -17.74 -5.45 8.49
N GLN A 150 -17.12 -6.34 9.27
CA GLN A 150 -17.72 -7.59 9.69
C GLN A 150 -19.01 -7.35 10.51
N ALA A 151 -18.97 -6.38 11.42
CA ALA A 151 -20.12 -6.04 12.27
C ALA A 151 -21.34 -5.50 11.50
N ILE A 152 -21.12 -4.85 10.35
CA ILE A 152 -22.22 -4.35 9.51
C ILE A 152 -22.60 -5.29 8.36
N SER A 153 -21.87 -6.40 8.19
CA SER A 153 -22.16 -7.40 7.15
C SER A 153 -23.44 -8.16 7.46
N ASP A 154 -24.24 -8.44 6.44
CA ASP A 154 -25.44 -9.28 6.49
C ASP A 154 -25.80 -9.77 5.08
N ASN A 155 -26.92 -10.50 4.97
CA ASN A 155 -27.38 -11.07 3.68
C ASN A 155 -27.60 -10.02 2.56
N SER A 156 -27.70 -8.73 2.90
CA SER A 156 -27.81 -7.65 1.94
C SER A 156 -26.48 -7.00 1.60
N PHE A 157 -25.42 -7.26 2.42
CA PHE A 157 -24.13 -6.60 2.27
C PHE A 157 -22.96 -7.51 2.68
N SER A 158 -22.20 -7.96 1.70
CA SER A 158 -21.01 -8.81 1.85
C SER A 158 -19.78 -8.08 1.31
N PRO A 159 -19.13 -7.21 2.10
CA PRO A 159 -17.94 -6.48 1.64
C PRO A 159 -16.73 -7.39 1.50
N ILE A 160 -15.72 -6.91 0.77
CA ILE A 160 -14.46 -7.64 0.55
C ILE A 160 -13.31 -6.82 1.11
N ALA A 161 -12.47 -7.41 1.94
CA ALA A 161 -11.22 -6.84 2.43
C ALA A 161 -10.03 -7.57 1.80
N LEU A 162 -9.21 -6.84 1.06
CA LEU A 162 -7.99 -7.33 0.44
C LEU A 162 -6.79 -6.95 1.31
N ARG A 163 -6.25 -7.91 2.06
CA ARG A 163 -5.02 -7.75 2.84
C ARG A 163 -3.81 -7.81 1.92
N PHE A 164 -3.42 -6.67 1.37
CA PHE A 164 -2.28 -6.62 0.48
C PHE A 164 -0.97 -6.91 1.21
N ALA A 165 -0.12 -7.74 0.60
CA ALA A 165 1.31 -7.76 0.88
C ALA A 165 1.93 -6.37 0.61
N THR A 166 3.19 -6.15 0.95
CA THR A 166 3.85 -4.86 0.71
C THR A 166 3.86 -4.57 -0.79
N VAL A 167 3.03 -3.61 -1.21
CA VAL A 167 2.90 -3.25 -2.64
C VAL A 167 4.13 -2.48 -3.09
N PHE A 168 4.78 -2.94 -4.16
CA PHE A 168 5.95 -2.29 -4.78
C PHE A 168 5.79 -2.22 -6.30
N GLY A 169 6.64 -1.42 -6.96
CA GLY A 169 6.62 -1.27 -8.42
C GLY A 169 6.48 0.19 -8.85
N PRO A 170 6.64 0.48 -10.15
CA PRO A 170 6.56 1.83 -10.68
C PRO A 170 5.14 2.39 -10.62
N SER A 171 5.03 3.68 -10.33
CA SER A 171 3.77 4.41 -10.30
C SER A 171 4.02 5.86 -10.67
N PRO A 172 3.07 6.53 -11.36
CA PRO A 172 3.11 7.98 -11.55
C PRO A 172 3.33 8.74 -10.23
N ARG A 173 2.80 8.18 -9.13
CA ARG A 173 2.90 8.75 -7.78
C ARG A 173 3.66 7.83 -6.85
N ILE A 174 4.86 7.46 -7.25
CA ILE A 174 5.71 6.52 -6.52
C ILE A 174 5.90 6.89 -5.06
N ARG A 175 6.17 5.89 -4.25
CA ARG A 175 6.53 6.01 -2.83
C ARG A 175 7.91 5.45 -2.59
N TYR A 176 8.83 6.30 -2.17
CA TYR A 176 10.17 5.86 -1.75
C TYR A 176 10.26 5.56 -0.24
N ASP A 177 9.13 5.56 0.47
CA ASP A 177 9.01 5.08 1.85
C ASP A 177 8.55 3.59 1.94
N VAL A 178 8.51 2.88 0.81
CA VAL A 178 8.29 1.43 0.70
C VAL A 178 9.61 0.74 0.39
N VAL A 179 9.92 -0.36 1.08
CA VAL A 179 11.27 -0.96 1.11
C VAL A 179 11.86 -1.25 -0.27
N ILE A 180 11.17 -1.95 -1.16
CA ILE A 180 11.71 -2.29 -2.49
C ILE A 180 11.88 -1.02 -3.33
N ASN A 181 10.89 -0.14 -3.35
CA ASN A 181 10.96 1.12 -4.08
C ASN A 181 12.12 2.00 -3.58
N MET A 182 12.31 2.07 -2.26
CA MET A 182 13.40 2.83 -1.64
C MET A 182 14.76 2.27 -2.01
N LEU A 183 14.97 0.97 -1.85
CA LEU A 183 16.28 0.34 -2.12
C LEU A 183 16.62 0.40 -3.60
N THR A 184 15.66 0.16 -4.51
CA THR A 184 15.87 0.29 -5.95
C THR A 184 16.13 1.73 -6.35
N GLY A 185 15.36 2.69 -5.81
CA GLY A 185 15.59 4.12 -6.03
C GLY A 185 16.97 4.59 -5.56
N MET A 186 17.42 4.14 -4.38
CA MET A 186 18.78 4.40 -3.87
C MET A 186 19.86 3.83 -4.81
N ALA A 187 19.66 2.58 -5.28
CA ALA A 187 20.62 1.90 -6.14
C ALA A 187 20.78 2.63 -7.48
N VAL A 188 19.68 3.02 -8.12
CA VAL A 188 19.71 3.73 -9.41
C VAL A 188 20.25 5.14 -9.25
N SER A 189 19.75 5.92 -8.27
CA SER A 189 20.09 7.34 -8.13
C SER A 189 21.46 7.62 -7.51
N ASN A 190 21.98 6.71 -6.68
CA ASN A 190 23.20 6.93 -5.89
C ASN A 190 24.23 5.79 -5.99
N GLN A 191 23.96 4.73 -6.76
CA GLN A 191 24.79 3.52 -6.84
C GLN A 191 25.13 2.93 -5.45
N LYS A 192 24.18 3.03 -4.52
CA LYS A 192 24.38 2.63 -3.13
C LYS A 192 23.06 2.25 -2.48
N ILE A 193 23.03 1.09 -1.82
CA ILE A 193 21.95 0.67 -0.91
C ILE A 193 22.44 0.85 0.53
N VAL A 194 21.59 1.36 1.39
CA VAL A 194 21.86 1.50 2.82
C VAL A 194 20.77 0.78 3.62
N LEU A 195 21.13 -0.23 4.38
CA LEU A 195 20.24 -0.91 5.31
C LEU A 195 20.44 -0.37 6.72
N ASN A 196 19.31 -0.08 7.40
CA ASN A 196 19.28 0.42 8.78
C ASN A 196 19.31 -0.72 9.81
N SER A 197 19.21 -1.97 9.35
CA SER A 197 19.16 -3.19 10.16
C SER A 197 19.97 -4.28 9.50
N ASN A 198 20.03 -5.48 10.12
CA ASN A 198 20.67 -6.66 9.54
C ASN A 198 19.96 -7.23 8.28
N GLY A 199 18.78 -6.71 7.94
CA GLY A 199 18.03 -7.15 6.77
C GLY A 199 17.31 -8.49 6.91
N LEU A 200 17.28 -9.14 8.06
CA LEU A 200 16.71 -10.48 8.23
C LEU A 200 15.19 -10.50 8.43
N ALA A 201 14.55 -9.35 8.49
CA ALA A 201 13.11 -9.27 8.63
C ALA A 201 12.41 -9.78 7.35
N TRP A 202 11.49 -10.73 7.52
CA TRP A 202 10.64 -11.25 6.45
C TRP A 202 9.55 -10.24 6.09
N ARG A 203 9.33 -10.08 4.79
CA ARG A 203 8.26 -9.25 4.23
C ARG A 203 7.59 -9.97 3.07
N PRO A 204 6.26 -10.13 3.09
CA PRO A 204 5.52 -10.49 1.89
C PRO A 204 5.48 -9.28 0.96
N ASN A 205 5.70 -9.50 -0.34
CA ASN A 205 5.74 -8.45 -1.35
C ASN A 205 4.77 -8.75 -2.49
N LEU A 206 4.22 -7.69 -3.10
CA LEU A 206 3.25 -7.77 -4.19
C LEU A 206 3.52 -6.67 -5.20
N HIS A 207 3.69 -7.04 -6.47
CA HIS A 207 3.82 -6.03 -7.52
C HIS A 207 2.52 -5.24 -7.70
N ILE A 208 2.63 -3.95 -7.99
CA ILE A 208 1.48 -3.04 -8.07
C ILE A 208 0.46 -3.47 -9.15
N LEU A 209 0.91 -4.04 -10.27
CA LEU A 209 0.02 -4.54 -11.31
C LEU A 209 -0.73 -5.80 -10.87
N ASP A 210 -0.12 -6.67 -10.07
CA ASP A 210 -0.83 -7.82 -9.49
C ASP A 210 -1.84 -7.36 -8.43
N ALA A 211 -1.55 -6.27 -7.68
CA ALA A 211 -2.54 -5.66 -6.78
C ALA A 211 -3.74 -5.11 -7.57
N CYS A 212 -3.51 -4.47 -8.72
CA CYS A 212 -4.57 -3.99 -9.61
C CYS A 212 -5.41 -5.15 -10.19
N GLU A 213 -4.76 -6.24 -10.59
CA GLU A 213 -5.45 -7.44 -11.08
C GLU A 213 -6.33 -8.06 -10.00
N ALA A 214 -5.84 -8.18 -8.75
CA ALA A 214 -6.64 -8.70 -7.63
C ALA A 214 -7.89 -7.84 -7.37
N ILE A 215 -7.77 -6.52 -7.44
CA ILE A 215 -8.92 -5.61 -7.32
C ILE A 215 -9.89 -5.82 -8.49
N SER A 216 -9.39 -5.94 -9.72
CA SER A 216 -10.23 -6.21 -10.90
C SER A 216 -11.01 -7.52 -10.75
N CYS A 217 -10.37 -8.60 -10.30
CA CYS A 217 -11.03 -9.87 -10.02
C CYS A 217 -12.07 -9.73 -8.88
N ALA A 218 -11.78 -8.95 -7.83
CA ALA A 218 -12.73 -8.71 -6.73
C ALA A 218 -13.97 -7.91 -7.17
N ILE A 219 -13.85 -7.01 -8.15
CA ILE A 219 -15.00 -6.30 -8.75
C ILE A 219 -15.97 -7.31 -9.41
N GLU A 220 -15.42 -8.31 -10.10
CA GLU A 220 -16.20 -9.32 -10.81
C GLU A 220 -16.70 -10.46 -9.91
N LEU A 221 -16.05 -10.67 -8.77
CA LEU A 221 -16.38 -11.76 -7.84
C LEU A 221 -17.81 -11.64 -7.31
N GLU A 222 -18.64 -12.67 -7.53
CA GLU A 222 -19.95 -12.82 -6.90
C GLU A 222 -19.77 -13.33 -5.47
N HIS A 223 -19.94 -12.44 -4.46
CA HIS A 223 -19.84 -12.79 -3.06
C HIS A 223 -21.07 -12.28 -2.30
N LYS A 224 -21.89 -13.21 -1.76
CA LYS A 224 -23.15 -12.92 -1.08
C LYS A 224 -23.32 -13.84 0.15
N SER A 225 -22.28 -13.96 0.99
CA SER A 225 -22.31 -14.84 2.15
C SER A 225 -22.99 -14.24 3.39
N GLY A 226 -23.23 -12.93 3.38
CA GLY A 226 -23.65 -12.20 4.59
C GLY A 226 -22.50 -11.88 5.54
N GLU A 227 -21.27 -12.16 5.15
CA GLU A 227 -20.05 -11.94 5.95
C GLU A 227 -19.02 -11.13 5.18
N LEU A 228 -18.06 -10.53 5.89
CA LEU A 228 -16.88 -9.94 5.33
C LEU A 228 -15.98 -11.02 4.71
N LEU A 229 -15.71 -10.94 3.42
CA LEU A 229 -14.69 -11.78 2.80
C LEU A 229 -13.31 -11.16 2.98
N ILE A 230 -12.43 -11.84 3.73
CA ILE A 230 -11.03 -11.43 3.90
C ILE A 230 -10.14 -12.31 3.04
N LEU A 231 -9.25 -11.70 2.24
CA LEU A 231 -8.28 -12.37 1.39
C LEU A 231 -6.90 -11.76 1.53
N ASN A 232 -5.89 -12.57 1.83
CA ASN A 232 -4.49 -12.19 1.66
C ASN A 232 -4.16 -12.12 0.17
N VAL A 233 -3.54 -11.03 -0.27
CA VAL A 233 -3.22 -10.78 -1.68
C VAL A 233 -1.71 -10.73 -1.88
N GLY A 234 -1.18 -11.69 -2.61
CA GLY A 234 0.24 -11.83 -2.89
C GLY A 234 0.60 -13.21 -3.45
N SER A 235 1.87 -13.56 -3.33
CA SER A 235 2.41 -14.88 -3.71
C SER A 235 3.32 -15.41 -2.61
N ASP A 236 3.20 -16.70 -2.31
CA ASP A 236 4.03 -17.37 -1.29
C ASP A 236 5.53 -17.23 -1.61
N ASN A 237 5.90 -17.20 -2.91
CA ASN A 237 7.28 -17.05 -3.38
C ASN A 237 7.84 -15.63 -3.17
N ASN A 238 7.00 -14.65 -2.90
CA ASN A 238 7.39 -13.26 -2.67
C ASN A 238 7.52 -12.92 -1.17
N ASN A 239 7.50 -13.93 -0.29
CA ASN A 239 7.96 -13.77 1.09
C ASN A 239 9.49 -13.77 1.11
N LEU A 240 10.11 -12.59 1.19
CA LEU A 240 11.55 -12.41 1.17
C LEU A 240 12.06 -11.68 2.40
N GLN A 241 13.30 -11.94 2.79
CA GLN A 241 14.02 -11.09 3.73
C GLN A 241 14.47 -9.80 3.04
N VAL A 242 14.60 -8.72 3.78
CA VAL A 242 15.07 -7.42 3.24
C VAL A 242 16.47 -7.55 2.63
N ILE A 243 17.33 -8.41 3.19
CA ILE A 243 18.68 -8.68 2.65
C ILE A 243 18.61 -9.39 1.29
N ASP A 244 17.66 -10.32 1.10
CA ASP A 244 17.48 -11.00 -0.18
C ASP A 244 17.06 -10.01 -1.26
N ILE A 245 16.17 -9.07 -0.92
CA ILE A 245 15.77 -7.96 -1.81
C ILE A 245 17.00 -7.12 -2.20
N ALA A 246 17.83 -6.75 -1.23
CA ALA A 246 19.06 -5.99 -1.51
C ALA A 246 20.01 -6.78 -2.43
N ASN A 247 20.16 -8.08 -2.22
CA ASN A 247 21.00 -8.94 -3.06
C ASN A 247 20.45 -9.07 -4.50
N LEU A 248 19.13 -9.16 -4.68
CA LEU A 248 18.51 -9.14 -6.01
C LEU A 248 18.81 -7.82 -6.74
N ILE A 249 18.72 -6.67 -6.04
CA ILE A 249 19.07 -5.37 -6.62
C ILE A 249 20.54 -5.31 -7.02
N LEU A 250 21.46 -5.81 -6.19
CA LEU A 250 22.90 -5.87 -6.51
C LEU A 250 23.19 -6.77 -7.71
N LYS A 251 22.47 -7.88 -7.86
CA LYS A 251 22.58 -8.76 -9.04
C LYS A 251 22.18 -8.02 -10.34
N ILE A 252 21.13 -7.21 -10.29
CA ILE A 252 20.61 -6.43 -11.44
C ILE A 252 21.50 -5.20 -11.70
N LEU A 253 22.02 -4.57 -10.65
CA LEU A 253 22.85 -3.35 -10.70
C LEU A 253 24.24 -3.62 -10.07
N PRO A 254 25.17 -4.30 -10.77
CA PRO A 254 26.42 -4.81 -10.17
C PRO A 254 27.40 -3.69 -9.75
N ASN A 255 27.22 -2.47 -10.23
CA ASN A 255 28.02 -1.30 -9.81
C ASN A 255 27.53 -0.68 -8.50
N CYS A 256 26.39 -1.15 -7.95
CA CYS A 256 25.83 -0.67 -6.71
C CYS A 256 26.57 -1.29 -5.50
N ARG A 257 26.69 -0.54 -4.40
CA ARG A 257 27.34 -0.99 -3.16
C ARG A 257 26.33 -1.08 -2.03
N LEU A 258 26.36 -2.18 -1.29
CA LEU A 258 25.59 -2.36 -0.05
C LEU A 258 26.37 -1.81 1.14
N LYS A 259 25.71 -1.05 2.01
CA LYS A 259 26.23 -0.60 3.30
C LYS A 259 25.19 -0.82 4.39
N PHE A 260 25.65 -1.10 5.60
CA PHE A 260 24.85 -1.08 6.82
C PHE A 260 25.13 0.21 7.58
N LEU A 261 24.09 0.87 8.14
CA LEU A 261 24.24 2.17 8.85
C LEU A 261 25.01 2.03 10.15
N ASN A 262 24.83 0.91 10.84
CA ASN A 262 25.60 0.60 12.04
C ASN A 262 26.61 -0.49 11.67
N ASP A 263 27.87 -0.33 12.10
CA ASP A 263 28.78 -1.45 12.20
C ASP A 263 28.09 -2.51 13.06
N ASN A 264 27.48 -3.48 12.36
CA ASN A 264 26.62 -4.44 13.03
C ASN A 264 27.52 -5.42 13.77
N PRO A 265 27.60 -5.39 15.13
CA PRO A 265 28.50 -6.26 15.89
C PRO A 265 28.16 -7.75 15.74
N LEU A 266 27.10 -8.07 14.98
CA LEU A 266 26.66 -9.43 14.68
C LEU A 266 27.18 -9.98 13.35
N LEU A 267 27.79 -9.13 12.52
CA LEU A 267 28.48 -9.59 11.31
C LEU A 267 29.95 -9.75 11.65
N ASP A 268 30.50 -10.94 11.37
CA ASP A 268 31.95 -11.13 11.42
C ASP A 268 32.63 -10.40 10.25
N LYS A 269 33.96 -10.46 10.21
CA LYS A 269 34.77 -9.86 9.14
C LYS A 269 34.48 -10.43 7.74
N GLU A 270 33.76 -11.55 7.68
CA GLU A 270 33.35 -12.25 6.47
C GLU A 270 31.86 -11.99 6.12
N GLY A 271 31.15 -11.19 6.93
CA GLY A 271 29.74 -10.84 6.70
C GLY A 271 28.75 -11.91 7.16
N LEU A 272 29.18 -12.89 7.98
CA LEU A 272 28.32 -13.94 8.52
C LEU A 272 27.71 -13.53 9.86
N ILE A 273 26.46 -13.94 10.09
CA ILE A 273 25.66 -13.55 11.27
C ILE A 273 26.09 -14.35 12.49
N ARG A 274 26.48 -13.66 13.57
CA ARG A 274 26.91 -14.29 14.83
C ARG A 274 25.78 -14.51 15.85
N ASP A 275 24.68 -13.76 15.82
CA ASP A 275 23.59 -13.99 16.79
C ASP A 275 22.25 -13.36 16.37
N ARG A 276 21.12 -13.97 16.81
CA ARG A 276 19.74 -13.56 16.47
C ARG A 276 19.13 -12.49 17.39
N LYS A 277 19.88 -12.00 18.39
CA LYS A 277 19.33 -11.05 19.39
C LYS A 277 19.93 -9.65 19.23
N VAL A 278 19.32 -8.79 18.41
CA VAL A 278 19.56 -7.34 18.48
C VAL A 278 18.29 -6.62 18.89
N LYS A 279 18.32 -6.09 20.09
CA LYS A 279 17.48 -4.97 20.49
C LYS A 279 18.14 -3.68 19.98
N ASN A 280 17.45 -2.93 19.07
CA ASN A 280 17.33 -1.46 19.08
C ASN A 280 17.08 -0.88 17.68
N GLY A 281 15.95 -0.18 17.51
CA GLY A 281 15.80 0.95 16.60
C GLY A 281 15.39 0.68 15.15
N GLY A 282 15.15 -0.59 14.73
CA GLY A 282 14.64 -0.92 13.40
C GLY A 282 13.19 -1.41 13.43
N ASP A 283 12.53 -1.47 12.28
CA ASP A 283 11.22 -2.09 12.10
C ASP A 283 11.28 -3.55 12.56
N THR A 284 10.66 -3.85 13.70
CA THR A 284 10.68 -5.17 14.35
C THR A 284 9.72 -6.17 13.76
N ARG A 285 8.84 -5.74 12.84
CA ARG A 285 7.89 -6.63 12.17
C ARG A 285 8.64 -7.67 11.36
N THR A 286 8.24 -8.92 11.48
CA THR A 286 8.76 -10.03 10.67
C THR A 286 7.67 -11.08 10.57
N TYR A 287 7.23 -11.39 9.37
CA TYR A 287 6.17 -12.37 9.12
C TYR A 287 6.18 -12.84 7.66
N LYS A 288 5.76 -14.09 7.47
CA LYS A 288 5.48 -14.71 6.18
C LYS A 288 3.98 -14.96 6.06
N VAL A 289 3.42 -14.81 4.87
CA VAL A 289 1.98 -14.92 4.65
C VAL A 289 1.69 -15.98 3.59
N SER A 290 0.65 -16.78 3.83
CA SER A 290 0.08 -17.70 2.86
C SER A 290 -0.96 -17.00 1.99
N PHE A 291 -0.88 -17.25 0.69
CA PHE A 291 -1.81 -16.70 -0.31
C PHE A 291 -2.62 -17.82 -0.99
N GLN A 292 -2.91 -18.91 -0.28
CA GLN A 292 -3.62 -20.06 -0.86
C GLN A 292 -5.13 -19.80 -0.96
N LYS A 293 -5.72 -19.08 0.01
CA LYS A 293 -7.17 -18.81 0.02
C LYS A 293 -7.61 -18.03 -1.22
N ILE A 294 -6.86 -17.01 -1.63
CA ILE A 294 -7.22 -16.20 -2.81
C ILE A 294 -7.28 -17.04 -4.09
N LYS A 295 -6.41 -18.05 -4.24
CA LYS A 295 -6.41 -18.95 -5.40
C LYS A 295 -7.68 -19.80 -5.49
N SER A 296 -8.25 -20.18 -4.34
CA SER A 296 -9.50 -20.97 -4.30
C SER A 296 -10.74 -20.09 -4.50
N VAL A 297 -10.71 -18.83 -4.01
CA VAL A 297 -11.85 -17.90 -4.09
C VAL A 297 -11.89 -17.15 -5.42
N MET A 298 -10.73 -16.78 -5.95
CA MET A 298 -10.57 -16.06 -7.22
C MET A 298 -9.61 -16.85 -8.13
N PRO A 299 -10.06 -17.97 -8.73
CA PRO A 299 -9.19 -18.88 -9.51
C PRO A 299 -8.57 -18.20 -10.74
N ASP A 300 -9.20 -17.15 -11.27
CA ASP A 300 -8.67 -16.36 -12.39
C ASP A 300 -7.55 -15.40 -11.97
N PHE A 301 -7.39 -15.16 -10.68
CA PHE A 301 -6.30 -14.35 -10.15
C PHE A 301 -5.02 -15.15 -10.05
N ASN A 302 -3.95 -14.66 -10.68
CA ASN A 302 -2.61 -15.21 -10.54
C ASN A 302 -1.57 -14.08 -10.52
N CYS A 303 -0.68 -14.08 -9.53
CA CYS A 303 0.45 -13.17 -9.50
C CYS A 303 1.41 -13.49 -10.65
N LYS A 304 1.68 -12.50 -11.50
CA LYS A 304 2.55 -12.61 -12.68
C LYS A 304 3.96 -12.08 -12.43
N TRP A 305 4.15 -11.39 -11.30
CA TRP A 305 5.38 -10.71 -10.95
C TRP A 305 6.02 -11.31 -9.71
N ASP A 306 7.23 -11.82 -9.86
CA ASP A 306 8.12 -12.00 -8.72
C ASP A 306 8.88 -10.69 -8.41
N VAL A 307 9.62 -10.69 -7.29
CA VAL A 307 10.34 -9.49 -6.85
C VAL A 307 11.47 -9.13 -7.80
N GLU A 308 12.18 -10.12 -8.37
CA GLU A 308 13.28 -9.86 -9.31
C GLU A 308 12.77 -9.16 -10.58
N ARG A 309 11.72 -9.69 -11.18
CA ARG A 309 11.08 -9.09 -12.37
C ARG A 309 10.55 -7.68 -12.08
N GLY A 310 9.93 -7.47 -10.92
CA GLY A 310 9.42 -6.16 -10.54
C GLY A 310 10.52 -5.13 -10.29
N ILE A 311 11.70 -5.55 -9.77
CA ILE A 311 12.88 -4.68 -9.65
C ILE A 311 13.39 -4.28 -11.04
N ILE A 312 13.46 -5.23 -12.00
CA ILE A 312 13.87 -4.95 -13.39
C ILE A 312 12.95 -3.90 -14.00
N ASP A 313 11.62 -4.08 -13.91
CA ASP A 313 10.61 -3.11 -14.38
C ASP A 313 10.84 -1.71 -13.77
N MET A 314 11.08 -1.63 -12.46
CA MET A 314 11.39 -0.36 -11.80
C MET A 314 12.68 0.28 -12.33
N VAL A 315 13.74 -0.50 -12.54
CA VAL A 315 15.02 -0.01 -13.06
C VAL A 315 14.85 0.54 -14.48
N GLU A 316 14.09 -0.15 -15.33
CA GLU A 316 13.78 0.32 -16.69
C GLU A 316 13.04 1.67 -16.67
N VAL A 317 12.00 1.79 -15.83
CA VAL A 317 11.26 3.06 -15.66
C VAL A 317 12.18 4.16 -15.12
N PHE A 318 12.97 3.90 -14.09
CA PHE A 318 13.87 4.90 -13.48
C PHE A 318 14.97 5.36 -14.45
N ASN A 319 15.44 4.50 -15.33
CA ASN A 319 16.39 4.85 -16.36
C ASN A 319 15.75 5.69 -17.48
N SER A 320 14.48 5.43 -17.81
CA SER A 320 13.74 6.19 -18.85
C SER A 320 13.46 7.65 -18.45
N ILE A 321 13.37 7.93 -17.13
CA ILE A 321 13.07 9.25 -16.57
C ILE A 321 14.28 9.92 -15.90
N PRO A 322 15.51 9.60 -16.20
CA PRO A 322 16.76 9.76 -15.46
C PRO A 322 16.60 10.15 -13.98
N LEU A 323 16.31 9.17 -13.14
CA LEU A 323 16.10 9.36 -11.71
C LEU A 323 17.37 9.91 -11.03
N SER A 324 17.42 11.22 -10.84
CA SER A 324 18.51 11.88 -10.12
C SER A 324 18.41 11.71 -8.61
N SER A 325 19.53 11.87 -7.90
CA SER A 325 19.54 11.89 -6.42
C SER A 325 18.65 13.00 -5.84
N GLN A 326 18.51 14.13 -6.54
CA GLN A 326 17.63 15.23 -6.13
C GLN A 326 16.16 14.84 -6.28
N LEU A 327 15.77 14.25 -7.41
CA LEU A 327 14.41 13.79 -7.65
C LEU A 327 14.04 12.68 -6.66
N PHE A 328 14.93 11.69 -6.44
CA PHE A 328 14.73 10.63 -5.45
C PHE A 328 14.46 11.17 -4.05
N LYS A 329 15.12 12.26 -3.64
CA LYS A 329 14.95 12.90 -2.32
C LYS A 329 13.80 13.91 -2.26
N SER A 330 13.06 14.10 -3.32
CA SER A 330 11.93 15.04 -3.33
C SER A 330 10.86 14.61 -2.34
N ARG A 331 10.49 15.53 -1.43
CA ARG A 331 9.57 15.26 -0.30
C ARG A 331 8.23 14.67 -0.72
N GLY A 332 7.72 15.03 -1.90
CA GLY A 332 6.42 14.59 -2.39
C GLY A 332 6.31 13.06 -2.54
N PHE A 333 7.44 12.37 -2.73
CA PHE A 333 7.50 10.91 -2.81
C PHE A 333 7.61 10.21 -1.45
N TYR A 334 7.68 10.99 -0.34
CA TYR A 334 7.70 10.52 1.05
C TYR A 334 6.47 11.06 1.75
N ARG A 335 5.49 10.20 2.00
CA ARG A 335 4.14 10.61 2.45
C ARG A 335 4.16 11.50 3.71
N LEU A 336 4.94 11.10 4.71
CA LEU A 336 5.06 11.87 5.94
C LEU A 336 5.66 13.26 5.69
N GLN A 337 6.78 13.34 4.97
CA GLN A 337 7.44 14.62 4.68
C GLN A 337 6.53 15.61 3.94
N GLN A 338 5.69 15.10 3.03
CA GLN A 338 4.73 15.94 2.31
C GLN A 338 3.63 16.46 3.25
N LEU A 339 3.07 15.62 4.10
CA LEU A 339 2.05 16.04 5.07
C LEU A 339 2.60 17.03 6.08
N GLU A 340 3.79 16.76 6.64
CA GLU A 340 4.49 17.70 7.55
C GLU A 340 4.75 19.06 6.88
N PHE A 341 5.11 19.05 5.60
CA PHE A 341 5.30 20.29 4.84
C PHE A 341 3.98 21.04 4.66
N LEU A 342 2.91 20.38 4.25
CA LEU A 342 1.60 21.01 4.05
C LEU A 342 1.09 21.60 5.38
N HIS A 343 1.24 20.87 6.48
CA HIS A 343 0.84 21.31 7.80
C HIS A 343 1.69 22.52 8.29
N ALA A 344 3.01 22.41 8.23
CA ALA A 344 3.92 23.46 8.69
C ALA A 344 3.79 24.78 7.92
N ASN A 345 3.29 24.75 6.67
CA ASN A 345 3.03 25.92 5.84
C ASN A 345 1.57 26.40 5.89
N GLY A 346 0.74 25.83 6.76
CA GLY A 346 -0.65 26.24 6.95
C GLY A 346 -1.58 25.91 5.78
N HIS A 347 -1.20 24.95 4.92
CA HIS A 347 -2.08 24.49 3.83
C HIS A 347 -3.16 23.54 4.33
N ILE A 348 -2.85 22.76 5.38
CA ILE A 348 -3.80 21.84 6.02
C ILE A 348 -3.85 22.08 7.53
N SER A 349 -5.01 21.81 8.15
CA SER A 349 -5.22 21.87 9.59
C SER A 349 -4.60 20.67 10.32
N ASP A 350 -4.63 20.69 11.67
CA ASP A 350 -4.22 19.56 12.54
C ASP A 350 -5.01 18.28 12.20
N GLU A 351 -6.29 18.41 11.82
CA GLU A 351 -7.16 17.31 11.40
C GLU A 351 -7.01 16.97 9.91
N LEU A 352 -5.98 17.51 9.24
CA LEU A 352 -5.68 17.31 7.83
C LEU A 352 -6.83 17.72 6.88
N PHE A 353 -7.51 18.83 7.14
CA PHE A 353 -8.37 19.49 6.16
C PHE A 353 -7.59 20.55 5.39
N TRP A 354 -7.86 20.70 4.11
CA TRP A 354 -7.40 21.87 3.37
C TRP A 354 -8.00 23.15 3.98
N ILE A 355 -7.14 24.15 4.25
CA ILE A 355 -7.56 25.43 4.83
C ILE A 355 -8.10 26.34 3.72
N ASN A 356 -7.47 26.32 2.53
CA ASN A 356 -7.93 27.03 1.33
C ASN A 356 -7.89 26.04 0.14
N PRO A 357 -8.98 25.30 -0.12
CA PRO A 357 -8.99 24.27 -1.17
C PRO A 357 -8.93 24.81 -2.60
N GLU A 358 -8.98 26.13 -2.83
CA GLU A 358 -8.98 26.76 -4.16
C GLU A 358 -7.57 27.20 -4.65
N GLU A 359 -6.51 26.99 -3.85
CA GLU A 359 -5.11 27.15 -4.24
C GLU A 359 -4.46 25.78 -4.53
#